data_c6c5e9b7c4bc9e5f332fb29da6251c59
#
_entry.id   c6c5e9b7c4bc9e5f332fb29da6251c59
#
_cell.length_a   1.000
_cell.length_b   1.000
_cell.length_c   1.000
_cell.angle_alpha   90.00
_cell.angle_beta   90.00
_cell.angle_gamma   90.00
#
_symmetry.space_group_name_H-M   'P 1'
#
loop_
_entity.id
_entity.type
_entity.pdbx_description
1 polymer ?
#
loop_
_entity_poly.entity_id
_entity_poly.type
_entity_poly.pdbx_seq_one_letter_code
_entity_poly.pdbx_strand_id
1 'polypeptide(L)'
;MSQRDVALTELMDDPDCDPRALAATYRRFDLVNRLVSAWGHVYRTRVRPELRALGRPARVLDLGCGAGDVLVRLAGLAARDGFSVECVGADPDPRAISAARDRGRPGVRFVAQDSTALLAAGERFDLVISNHVLHHLDAAALASFTGDSLALSTGTVLHADIARGRLAYALYAVGIAPLSAGTFLRVDGLRSIRRSYRAPELAAALGSPWRVETPAPFRVLAVARGEAGND
;
A
#
# COMPACT_ATOMS: atom_id res chain seq x y z
N MET A 1 4.37 -7.69 -21.95
CA MET A 1 4.53 -6.51 -21.06
C MET A 1 4.02 -5.20 -21.71
N SER A 2 3.50 -5.26 -22.94
CA SER A 2 2.83 -4.10 -23.56
C SER A 2 1.50 -3.78 -22.88
N GLN A 3 0.73 -4.78 -22.48
CA GLN A 3 -0.55 -4.66 -21.78
C GLN A 3 -0.47 -5.26 -20.37
N ARG A 4 -1.40 -4.84 -19.48
CA ARG A 4 -1.60 -5.46 -18.17
C ARG A 4 -2.11 -6.88 -18.35
N ASP A 5 -1.62 -7.79 -17.53
CA ASP A 5 -2.11 -9.16 -17.47
C ASP A 5 -3.06 -9.31 -16.28
N VAL A 6 -4.29 -8.85 -16.47
CA VAL A 6 -5.30 -8.78 -15.40
C VAL A 6 -5.85 -10.16 -14.99
N ALA A 7 -5.65 -11.18 -15.82
CA ALA A 7 -6.10 -12.54 -15.52
C ALA A 7 -5.19 -13.27 -14.52
N LEU A 8 -3.97 -12.78 -14.29
CA LEU A 8 -3.09 -13.37 -13.27
C LEU A 8 -3.63 -13.11 -11.87
N THR A 9 -3.67 -14.15 -11.05
CA THR A 9 -3.92 -14.06 -9.60
C THR A 9 -2.65 -14.36 -8.84
N GLU A 10 -2.44 -13.77 -7.69
CA GLU A 10 -1.31 -14.09 -6.84
C GLU A 10 -1.60 -15.34 -6.02
N LEU A 11 -0.57 -16.14 -5.73
CA LEU A 11 -0.75 -17.38 -4.97
C LEU A 11 -1.18 -17.11 -3.52
N MET A 12 -0.71 -16.00 -2.97
CA MET A 12 -1.06 -15.59 -1.62
C MET A 12 -2.52 -15.14 -1.46
N ASP A 13 -3.19 -14.75 -2.57
CA ASP A 13 -4.60 -14.35 -2.57
C ASP A 13 -5.53 -15.58 -2.47
N ASP A 14 -5.04 -16.78 -2.77
CA ASP A 14 -5.80 -18.01 -2.62
C ASP A 14 -6.03 -18.31 -1.13
N PRO A 15 -7.30 -18.43 -0.66
CA PRO A 15 -7.59 -18.77 0.72
C PRO A 15 -7.00 -20.12 1.16
N ASP A 16 -6.83 -21.03 0.21
CA ASP A 16 -6.31 -22.39 0.44
C ASP A 16 -4.79 -22.51 0.19
N CYS A 17 -4.07 -21.40 0.00
CA CYS A 17 -2.63 -21.41 -0.22
C CYS A 17 -1.86 -22.00 0.99
N ASP A 18 -0.64 -22.50 0.76
CA ASP A 18 0.20 -23.03 1.82
C ASP A 18 0.43 -21.99 2.93
N PRO A 19 -0.10 -22.23 4.16
CA PRO A 19 0.00 -21.26 5.25
C PRO A 19 1.45 -21.05 5.73
N ARG A 20 2.33 -22.02 5.54
CA ARG A 20 3.76 -21.88 5.90
C ARG A 20 4.47 -20.94 4.92
N ALA A 21 4.20 -21.10 3.62
CA ALA A 21 4.74 -20.21 2.59
C ALA A 21 4.19 -18.80 2.73
N LEU A 22 2.89 -18.65 3.04
CA LEU A 22 2.25 -17.35 3.31
C LEU A 22 2.90 -16.64 4.51
N ALA A 23 3.03 -17.33 5.64
CA ALA A 23 3.67 -16.77 6.82
C ALA A 23 5.15 -16.40 6.57
N ALA A 24 5.88 -17.22 5.80
CA ALA A 24 7.25 -16.91 5.41
C ALA A 24 7.33 -15.69 4.48
N THR A 25 6.34 -15.51 3.58
CA THR A 25 6.20 -14.36 2.70
C THR A 25 5.98 -13.09 3.52
N TYR A 26 5.01 -13.08 4.42
CA TYR A 26 4.74 -11.95 5.30
C TYR A 26 5.96 -11.54 6.14
N ARG A 27 6.69 -12.48 6.70
CA ARG A 27 7.91 -12.16 7.47
C ARG A 27 8.98 -11.45 6.66
N ARG A 28 9.09 -11.74 5.35
CA ARG A 28 10.11 -11.15 4.47
C ARG A 28 9.67 -9.85 3.82
N PHE A 29 8.39 -9.49 3.87
CA PHE A 29 7.89 -8.24 3.29
C PHE A 29 8.58 -6.99 3.84
N ASP A 30 8.90 -6.93 5.14
CA ASP A 30 9.61 -5.78 5.71
C ASP A 30 10.94 -5.53 4.97
N LEU A 31 11.73 -6.59 4.76
CA LEU A 31 13.01 -6.46 4.05
C LEU A 31 12.79 -6.06 2.59
N VAL A 32 11.88 -6.75 1.87
CA VAL A 32 11.62 -6.48 0.46
C VAL A 32 11.09 -5.06 0.28
N ASN A 33 10.07 -4.66 1.05
CA ASN A 33 9.48 -3.33 0.95
C ASN A 33 10.45 -2.22 1.38
N ARG A 34 11.35 -2.50 2.32
CA ARG A 34 12.41 -1.55 2.69
C ARG A 34 13.35 -1.25 1.54
N LEU A 35 13.65 -2.27 0.71
CA LEU A 35 14.57 -2.13 -0.44
C LEU A 35 13.88 -1.53 -1.68
N VAL A 36 12.62 -1.89 -1.95
CA VAL A 36 12.02 -1.62 -3.25
C VAL A 36 10.78 -0.72 -3.23
N SER A 37 10.11 -0.47 -2.08
CA SER A 37 8.84 0.26 -2.07
C SER A 37 8.94 1.78 -2.20
N ALA A 38 10.14 2.35 -2.04
CA ALA A 38 10.39 3.80 -2.02
C ALA A 38 9.69 4.57 -0.87
N TRP A 39 9.04 3.91 0.09
CA TRP A 39 8.32 4.58 1.17
C TRP A 39 9.19 5.48 2.05
N GLY A 40 10.49 5.23 2.14
CA GLY A 40 11.41 6.16 2.81
C GLY A 40 11.55 7.51 2.07
N HIS A 41 11.46 7.51 0.74
CA HIS A 41 11.43 8.73 -0.08
C HIS A 41 10.06 9.41 0.04
N VAL A 42 8.97 8.66 -0.15
CA VAL A 42 7.58 9.15 -0.04
C VAL A 42 7.35 9.78 1.34
N TYR A 43 7.83 9.15 2.43
CA TYR A 43 7.75 9.73 3.76
C TYR A 43 8.40 11.12 3.80
N ARG A 44 9.65 11.25 3.35
CA ARG A 44 10.36 12.54 3.43
C ARG A 44 9.74 13.64 2.58
N THR A 45 9.20 13.29 1.42
CA THR A 45 8.73 14.26 0.41
C THR A 45 7.23 14.55 0.48
N ARG A 46 6.43 13.65 1.06
CA ARG A 46 4.97 13.76 1.11
C ARG A 46 4.40 13.68 2.52
N VAL A 47 4.71 12.61 3.26
CA VAL A 47 4.10 12.36 4.58
C VAL A 47 4.62 13.35 5.62
N ARG A 48 5.93 13.50 5.73
CA ARG A 48 6.56 14.39 6.72
C ARG A 48 6.14 15.87 6.61
N PRO A 49 6.04 16.47 5.40
CA PRO A 49 5.52 17.83 5.26
C PRO A 49 4.05 17.96 5.72
N GLU A 50 3.18 16.99 5.40
CA GLU A 50 1.79 16.98 5.86
C GLU A 50 1.71 16.90 7.39
N LEU A 51 2.44 15.98 8.03
CA LEU A 51 2.48 15.86 9.49
C LEU A 51 2.96 17.16 10.15
N ARG A 52 3.94 17.82 9.54
CA ARG A 52 4.43 19.12 10.04
C ARG A 52 3.39 20.23 9.91
N ALA A 53 2.67 20.26 8.79
CA ALA A 53 1.65 21.28 8.53
C ALA A 53 0.44 21.16 9.46
N LEU A 54 0.08 19.91 9.85
CA LEU A 54 -1.01 19.67 10.80
C LEU A 54 -0.75 20.25 12.18
N GLY A 55 0.49 20.23 12.68
CA GLY A 55 0.85 20.80 13.98
C GLY A 55 0.18 20.16 15.21
N ARG A 56 -0.51 19.02 15.01
CA ARG A 56 -1.22 18.23 16.02
C ARG A 56 -1.02 16.72 15.78
N PRO A 57 -1.41 15.84 16.71
CA PRO A 57 -1.45 14.41 16.44
C PRO A 57 -2.26 14.10 15.20
N ALA A 58 -1.69 13.26 14.32
CA ALA A 58 -2.32 12.91 13.04
C ALA A 58 -2.88 11.48 13.09
N ARG A 59 -4.00 11.25 12.39
CA ARG A 59 -4.56 9.92 12.13
C ARG A 59 -4.17 9.46 10.74
N VAL A 60 -3.53 8.29 10.65
CA VAL A 60 -3.02 7.72 9.40
C VAL A 60 -3.68 6.37 9.15
N LEU A 61 -4.25 6.17 7.98
CA LEU A 61 -4.83 4.91 7.53
C LEU A 61 -3.96 4.27 6.45
N ASP A 62 -3.70 2.98 6.56
CA ASP A 62 -3.13 2.14 5.49
C ASP A 62 -4.20 1.15 5.02
N LEU A 63 -4.74 1.35 3.80
CA LEU A 63 -5.75 0.50 3.18
C LEU A 63 -5.09 -0.64 2.38
N GLY A 64 -5.47 -1.88 2.68
CA GLY A 64 -4.78 -3.06 2.18
C GLY A 64 -3.39 -3.16 2.80
N CYS A 65 -3.32 -3.04 4.12
CA CYS A 65 -2.05 -2.95 4.84
C CYS A 65 -1.24 -4.25 4.85
N GLY A 66 -1.82 -5.36 4.42
CA GLY A 66 -1.19 -6.67 4.46
C GLY A 66 -0.66 -7.01 5.86
N ALA A 67 0.59 -7.43 5.95
CA ALA A 67 1.26 -7.70 7.22
C ALA A 67 1.74 -6.44 7.98
N GLY A 68 1.33 -5.23 7.59
CA GLY A 68 1.52 -3.98 8.33
C GLY A 68 2.94 -3.39 8.32
N ASP A 69 3.87 -3.93 7.54
CA ASP A 69 5.28 -3.54 7.57
C ASP A 69 5.50 -2.08 7.13
N VAL A 70 4.76 -1.61 6.12
CA VAL A 70 4.84 -0.21 5.64
C VAL A 70 4.34 0.74 6.73
N LEU A 71 3.17 0.47 7.30
CA LEU A 71 2.58 1.31 8.33
C LEU A 71 3.44 1.40 9.59
N VAL A 72 3.94 0.26 10.08
CA VAL A 72 4.85 0.20 11.24
C VAL A 72 6.13 0.99 10.98
N ARG A 73 6.68 0.89 9.76
CA ARG A 73 7.84 1.67 9.35
C ARG A 73 7.56 3.17 9.33
N LEU A 74 6.42 3.59 8.77
CA LEU A 74 6.02 5.01 8.72
C LEU A 74 5.81 5.58 10.13
N ALA A 75 5.11 4.85 11.00
CA ALA A 75 4.95 5.22 12.40
C ALA A 75 6.31 5.38 13.11
N GLY A 76 7.28 4.51 12.79
CA GLY A 76 8.64 4.62 13.30
C GLY A 76 9.41 5.84 12.80
N LEU A 77 9.21 6.21 11.54
CA LEU A 77 9.83 7.42 10.97
C LEU A 77 9.20 8.69 11.59
N ALA A 78 7.86 8.71 11.71
CA ALA A 78 7.14 9.82 12.34
C ALA A 78 7.60 10.04 13.80
N ALA A 79 7.69 8.97 14.59
CA ALA A 79 8.16 9.04 15.98
C ALA A 79 9.60 9.56 16.07
N ARG A 80 10.51 9.16 15.18
CA ARG A 80 11.89 9.69 15.14
C ARG A 80 11.95 11.19 14.83
N ASP A 81 11.02 11.66 13.99
CA ASP A 81 10.92 13.07 13.62
C ASP A 81 10.10 13.89 14.67
N GLY A 82 9.66 13.25 15.77
CA GLY A 82 8.94 13.90 16.86
C GLY A 82 7.43 14.09 16.62
N PHE A 83 6.86 13.45 15.59
CA PHE A 83 5.43 13.51 15.32
C PHE A 83 4.66 12.46 16.12
N SER A 84 3.52 12.87 16.68
CA SER A 84 2.53 11.96 17.27
C SER A 84 1.57 11.50 16.17
N VAL A 85 1.43 10.17 15.98
CA VAL A 85 0.56 9.58 14.99
C VAL A 85 -0.25 8.42 15.59
N GLU A 86 -1.55 8.39 15.30
CA GLU A 86 -2.41 7.23 15.47
C GLU A 86 -2.53 6.52 14.12
N CYS A 87 -2.03 5.31 14.04
CA CYS A 87 -1.99 4.55 12.80
C CYS A 87 -3.00 3.40 12.82
N VAL A 88 -3.79 3.29 11.76
CA VAL A 88 -4.73 2.19 11.53
C VAL A 88 -4.35 1.47 10.25
N GLY A 89 -4.05 0.18 10.34
CA GLY A 89 -3.92 -0.70 9.19
C GLY A 89 -5.20 -1.50 8.99
N ALA A 90 -5.80 -1.41 7.82
CA ALA A 90 -7.00 -2.14 7.46
C ALA A 90 -6.73 -3.07 6.29
N ASP A 91 -7.17 -4.31 6.42
CA ASP A 91 -7.08 -5.33 5.36
C ASP A 91 -8.25 -6.29 5.52
N PRO A 92 -8.97 -6.66 4.44
CA PRO A 92 -10.06 -7.61 4.54
C PRO A 92 -9.60 -9.05 4.85
N ASP A 93 -8.33 -9.40 4.59
CA ASP A 93 -7.81 -10.75 4.87
C ASP A 93 -7.43 -10.90 6.36
N PRO A 94 -8.14 -11.74 7.14
CA PRO A 94 -7.82 -11.97 8.54
C PRO A 94 -6.46 -12.61 8.76
N ARG A 95 -5.89 -13.31 7.74
CA ARG A 95 -4.56 -13.91 7.81
C ARG A 95 -3.49 -12.81 7.79
N ALA A 96 -3.67 -11.80 6.95
CA ALA A 96 -2.82 -10.62 6.89
C ALA A 96 -2.85 -9.84 8.21
N ILE A 97 -4.05 -9.60 8.74
CA ILE A 97 -4.24 -8.90 10.02
C ILE A 97 -3.63 -9.67 11.20
N SER A 98 -3.73 -11.01 11.21
CA SER A 98 -3.05 -11.83 12.22
C SER A 98 -1.53 -11.59 12.17
N ALA A 99 -0.92 -11.66 10.98
CA ALA A 99 0.51 -11.41 10.81
C ALA A 99 0.91 -9.95 11.13
N ALA A 100 0.04 -8.98 10.86
CA ALA A 100 0.27 -7.57 11.18
C ALA A 100 0.28 -7.30 12.69
N ARG A 101 -0.62 -7.96 13.45
CA ARG A 101 -0.70 -7.83 14.91
C ARG A 101 0.57 -8.30 15.61
N ASP A 102 1.27 -9.30 15.06
CA ASP A 102 2.55 -9.78 15.57
C ASP A 102 3.67 -8.72 15.48
N ARG A 103 3.49 -7.69 14.61
CA ARG A 103 4.39 -6.54 14.46
C ARG A 103 4.04 -5.36 15.34
N GLY A 104 3.04 -5.51 16.20
CA GLY A 104 2.42 -4.45 16.99
C GLY A 104 3.43 -3.48 17.63
N ARG A 105 3.10 -2.20 17.63
CA ARG A 105 3.81 -1.15 18.34
C ARG A 105 2.82 -0.14 18.90
N PRO A 106 3.17 0.60 19.96
CA PRO A 106 2.30 1.66 20.47
C PRO A 106 1.88 2.65 19.38
N GLY A 107 0.60 3.01 19.36
CA GLY A 107 0.02 3.93 18.38
C GLY A 107 -0.33 3.30 17.01
N VAL A 108 -0.17 1.98 16.86
CA VAL A 108 -0.57 1.25 15.63
C VAL A 108 -1.58 0.16 15.97
N ARG A 109 -2.74 0.17 15.34
CA ARG A 109 -3.76 -0.87 15.43
C ARG A 109 -4.07 -1.47 14.07
N PHE A 110 -4.51 -2.73 14.05
CA PHE A 110 -4.86 -3.46 12.83
C PHE A 110 -6.27 -4.02 12.92
N VAL A 111 -7.08 -3.82 11.86
CA VAL A 111 -8.48 -4.22 11.77
C VAL A 111 -8.76 -5.01 10.50
N ALA A 112 -9.56 -6.08 10.64
CA ALA A 112 -10.00 -6.89 9.50
C ALA A 112 -11.25 -6.23 8.87
N GLN A 113 -11.04 -5.14 8.14
CA GLN A 113 -12.08 -4.33 7.51
C GLN A 113 -11.62 -3.83 6.14
N ASP A 114 -12.57 -3.64 5.24
CA ASP A 114 -12.38 -2.94 3.98
C ASP A 114 -12.69 -1.43 4.12
N SER A 115 -12.52 -0.68 3.03
CA SER A 115 -12.78 0.76 2.99
C SER A 115 -14.24 1.10 3.24
N THR A 116 -15.15 0.29 2.73
CA THR A 116 -16.61 0.49 2.87
C THR A 116 -17.04 0.36 4.33
N ALA A 117 -16.52 -0.63 5.04
CA ALA A 117 -16.82 -0.83 6.47
C ALA A 117 -16.29 0.33 7.33
N LEU A 118 -15.10 0.85 7.01
CA LEU A 118 -14.55 2.03 7.69
C LEU A 118 -15.39 3.29 7.44
N LEU A 119 -15.87 3.50 6.22
CA LEU A 119 -16.78 4.60 5.89
C LEU A 119 -18.10 4.48 6.66
N ALA A 120 -18.69 3.29 6.68
CA ALA A 120 -19.94 3.04 7.41
C ALA A 120 -19.77 3.27 8.92
N ALA A 121 -18.56 3.07 9.46
CA ALA A 121 -18.23 3.37 10.86
C ALA A 121 -17.96 4.87 11.12
N GLY A 122 -18.03 5.73 10.08
CA GLY A 122 -17.78 7.16 10.20
C GLY A 122 -16.31 7.53 10.43
N GLU A 123 -15.38 6.62 10.15
CA GLU A 123 -13.95 6.87 10.34
C GLU A 123 -13.43 7.95 9.37
N ARG A 124 -12.52 8.79 9.85
CA ARG A 124 -11.83 9.82 9.06
C ARG A 124 -10.36 9.90 9.47
N PHE A 125 -9.50 10.22 8.49
CA PHE A 125 -8.05 10.21 8.65
C PHE A 125 -7.42 11.43 7.99
N ASP A 126 -6.36 11.95 8.58
CA ASP A 126 -5.58 13.06 8.01
C ASP A 126 -4.75 12.62 6.79
N LEU A 127 -4.37 11.36 6.77
CA LEU A 127 -3.61 10.75 5.69
C LEU A 127 -4.12 9.34 5.42
N VAL A 128 -4.42 9.04 4.16
CA VAL A 128 -4.74 7.68 3.71
C VAL A 128 -3.65 7.21 2.77
N ILE A 129 -3.13 6.03 3.01
CA ILE A 129 -2.11 5.41 2.16
C ILE A 129 -2.54 4.01 1.71
N SER A 130 -1.92 3.50 0.68
CA SER A 130 -1.87 2.07 0.36
C SER A 130 -0.57 1.72 -0.36
N ASN A 131 -0.17 0.45 -0.29
CA ASN A 131 1.00 -0.05 -0.98
C ASN A 131 0.72 -1.38 -1.66
N HIS A 132 0.94 -1.47 -2.97
CA HIS A 132 0.75 -2.69 -3.76
C HIS A 132 -0.69 -3.22 -3.81
N VAL A 133 -1.68 -2.33 -3.83
CA VAL A 133 -3.11 -2.68 -3.90
C VAL A 133 -3.68 -2.48 -5.29
N LEU A 134 -3.32 -1.38 -5.98
CA LEU A 134 -4.03 -0.95 -7.20
C LEU A 134 -3.96 -1.97 -8.33
N HIS A 135 -2.89 -2.74 -8.42
CA HIS A 135 -2.75 -3.75 -9.47
C HIS A 135 -3.64 -4.98 -9.27
N HIS A 136 -4.18 -5.21 -8.07
CA HIS A 136 -5.16 -6.27 -7.80
C HIS A 136 -6.57 -5.91 -8.29
N LEU A 137 -6.86 -4.61 -8.47
CA LEU A 137 -8.19 -4.11 -8.69
C LEU A 137 -8.53 -4.07 -10.20
N ASP A 138 -9.73 -4.51 -10.55
CA ASP A 138 -10.35 -4.22 -11.84
C ASP A 138 -10.82 -2.75 -11.90
N ALA A 139 -11.41 -2.32 -13.00
CA ALA A 139 -11.80 -0.93 -13.18
C ALA A 139 -12.87 -0.46 -12.17
N ALA A 140 -13.85 -1.32 -11.86
CA ALA A 140 -14.93 -0.98 -10.92
C ALA A 140 -14.41 -0.94 -9.48
N ALA A 141 -13.63 -1.93 -9.07
CA ALA A 141 -13.00 -1.99 -7.76
C ALA A 141 -11.98 -0.85 -7.56
N LEU A 142 -11.23 -0.47 -8.61
CA LEU A 142 -10.32 0.67 -8.56
C LEU A 142 -11.09 1.97 -8.30
N ALA A 143 -12.18 2.21 -9.01
CA ALA A 143 -13.01 3.40 -8.83
C ALA A 143 -13.63 3.46 -7.43
N SER A 144 -14.17 2.34 -6.92
CA SER A 144 -14.70 2.25 -5.56
C SER A 144 -13.62 2.50 -4.51
N PHE A 145 -12.50 1.78 -4.58
CA PHE A 145 -11.39 1.89 -3.63
C PHE A 145 -10.82 3.31 -3.55
N THR A 146 -10.64 3.95 -4.70
CA THR A 146 -10.09 5.31 -4.74
C THR A 146 -11.12 6.37 -4.32
N GLY A 147 -12.40 6.17 -4.61
CA GLY A 147 -13.49 6.97 -4.10
C GLY A 147 -13.61 6.89 -2.57
N ASP A 148 -13.61 5.68 -2.03
CA ASP A 148 -13.63 5.44 -0.57
C ASP A 148 -12.41 6.08 0.11
N SER A 149 -11.22 5.96 -0.52
CA SER A 149 -9.99 6.57 0.01
C SER A 149 -10.08 8.08 0.13
N LEU A 150 -10.70 8.75 -0.87
CA LEU A 150 -10.96 10.20 -0.83
C LEU A 150 -11.94 10.54 0.27
N ALA A 151 -13.03 9.79 0.38
CA ALA A 151 -14.07 10.02 1.38
C ALA A 151 -13.56 9.74 2.82
N LEU A 152 -12.65 8.80 3.02
CA LEU A 152 -12.02 8.51 4.32
C LEU A 152 -10.99 9.58 4.72
N SER A 153 -10.48 10.38 3.78
CA SER A 153 -9.40 11.32 4.02
C SER A 153 -9.90 12.76 4.14
N THR A 154 -9.45 13.46 5.19
CA THR A 154 -9.58 14.91 5.33
C THR A 154 -8.34 15.67 4.81
N GLY A 155 -7.30 14.95 4.38
CA GLY A 155 -6.03 15.51 3.91
C GLY A 155 -5.52 14.84 2.65
N THR A 156 -4.32 14.28 2.68
CA THR A 156 -3.67 13.69 1.50
C THR A 156 -3.94 12.19 1.39
N VAL A 157 -4.15 11.72 0.16
CA VAL A 157 -4.25 10.30 -0.20
C VAL A 157 -3.06 9.91 -1.08
N LEU A 158 -2.38 8.82 -0.72
CA LEU A 158 -1.17 8.33 -1.39
C LEU A 158 -1.30 6.83 -1.68
N HIS A 159 -1.45 6.43 -2.93
CA HIS A 159 -1.44 5.03 -3.32
C HIS A 159 -0.17 4.71 -4.10
N ALA A 160 0.73 3.94 -3.48
CA ALA A 160 1.98 3.51 -4.09
C ALA A 160 1.85 2.12 -4.70
N ASP A 161 2.37 1.94 -5.91
CA ASP A 161 2.38 0.64 -6.56
C ASP A 161 3.63 0.45 -7.43
N ILE A 162 3.77 -0.75 -8.00
CA ILE A 162 4.84 -1.11 -8.92
C ILE A 162 4.52 -0.52 -10.30
N ALA A 163 5.54 -0.03 -11.00
CA ALA A 163 5.42 0.32 -12.42
C ALA A 163 5.76 -0.90 -13.28
N ARG A 164 4.83 -1.34 -14.16
CA ARG A 164 5.07 -2.41 -15.11
C ARG A 164 6.22 -2.11 -16.06
N GLY A 165 7.20 -3.03 -16.15
CA GLY A 165 8.32 -2.86 -17.05
C GLY A 165 9.14 -4.14 -17.22
N ARG A 166 9.73 -4.34 -18.44
CA ARG A 166 10.57 -5.52 -18.73
C ARG A 166 11.84 -5.54 -17.86
N LEU A 167 12.42 -4.37 -17.64
CA LEU A 167 13.61 -4.24 -16.80
C LEU A 167 13.29 -4.48 -15.33
N ALA A 168 12.15 -3.91 -14.82
CA ALA A 168 11.67 -4.21 -13.48
C ALA A 168 11.49 -5.72 -13.26
N TYR A 169 10.86 -6.39 -14.21
CA TYR A 169 10.64 -7.85 -14.19
C TYR A 169 11.96 -8.62 -14.14
N ALA A 170 12.91 -8.30 -15.01
CA ALA A 170 14.20 -8.99 -15.08
C ALA A 170 15.04 -8.79 -13.80
N LEU A 171 15.13 -7.54 -13.31
CA LEU A 171 15.86 -7.22 -12.09
C LEU A 171 15.22 -7.87 -10.86
N TYR A 172 13.89 -7.87 -10.78
CA TYR A 172 13.19 -8.53 -9.68
C TYR A 172 13.38 -10.06 -9.71
N ALA A 173 13.27 -10.68 -10.90
CA ALA A 173 13.44 -12.12 -11.06
C ALA A 173 14.80 -12.63 -10.53
N VAL A 174 15.85 -11.82 -10.73
CA VAL A 174 17.21 -12.13 -10.24
C VAL A 174 17.37 -11.72 -8.76
N GLY A 175 16.98 -10.50 -8.43
CA GLY A 175 17.24 -9.92 -7.10
C GLY A 175 16.47 -10.60 -5.97
N ILE A 176 15.25 -11.15 -6.24
CA ILE A 176 14.45 -11.82 -5.23
C ILE A 176 14.88 -13.28 -4.97
N ALA A 177 15.69 -13.88 -5.85
CA ALA A 177 16.04 -15.29 -5.80
C ALA A 177 16.55 -15.75 -4.41
N PRO A 178 17.44 -15.02 -3.71
CA PRO A 178 17.91 -15.43 -2.38
C PRO A 178 16.82 -15.45 -1.30
N LEU A 179 15.73 -14.71 -1.50
CA LEU A 179 14.63 -14.60 -0.54
C LEU A 179 13.42 -15.45 -0.94
N SER A 180 13.47 -16.17 -2.06
CA SER A 180 12.30 -16.83 -2.65
C SER A 180 12.01 -18.23 -2.08
N ALA A 181 12.99 -18.91 -1.51
CA ALA A 181 12.81 -20.27 -1.03
C ALA A 181 11.74 -20.37 0.08
N GLY A 182 10.74 -21.23 -0.12
CA GLY A 182 9.63 -21.45 0.80
C GLY A 182 8.69 -20.23 0.97
N THR A 183 8.61 -19.35 -0.06
CA THR A 183 7.73 -18.18 -0.07
C THR A 183 7.06 -18.01 -1.42
N PHE A 184 6.04 -17.17 -1.48
CA PHE A 184 5.40 -16.73 -2.73
C PHE A 184 6.11 -15.53 -3.39
N LEU A 185 7.10 -14.91 -2.74
CA LEU A 185 7.73 -13.65 -3.16
C LEU A 185 8.12 -13.61 -4.64
N ARG A 186 8.73 -14.69 -5.17
CA ARG A 186 9.20 -14.68 -6.56
C ARG A 186 8.04 -14.78 -7.54
N VAL A 187 7.13 -15.72 -7.31
CA VAL A 187 6.00 -15.95 -8.23
C VAL A 187 5.07 -14.77 -8.21
N ASP A 188 4.64 -14.36 -7.03
CA ASP A 188 3.67 -13.29 -6.86
C ASP A 188 4.23 -11.93 -7.25
N GLY A 189 5.46 -11.60 -6.85
CA GLY A 189 6.06 -10.34 -7.28
C GLY A 189 6.28 -10.23 -8.80
N LEU A 190 6.55 -11.33 -9.50
CA LEU A 190 6.58 -11.33 -10.97
C LEU A 190 5.19 -11.20 -11.58
N ARG A 191 4.14 -11.76 -10.95
CA ARG A 191 2.73 -11.57 -11.33
C ARG A 191 2.30 -10.12 -11.08
N SER A 192 2.60 -9.57 -9.90
CA SER A 192 2.33 -8.17 -9.54
C SER A 192 2.91 -7.21 -10.59
N ILE A 193 4.18 -7.38 -11.00
CA ILE A 193 4.79 -6.56 -12.05
C ILE A 193 4.03 -6.66 -13.37
N ARG A 194 3.55 -7.84 -13.77
CA ARG A 194 2.78 -8.02 -15.02
C ARG A 194 1.38 -7.40 -14.93
N ARG A 195 0.77 -7.41 -13.75
CA ARG A 195 -0.57 -6.82 -13.48
C ARG A 195 -0.52 -5.32 -13.31
N SER A 196 0.61 -4.76 -12.87
CA SER A 196 0.74 -3.34 -12.50
C SER A 196 0.52 -2.40 -13.68
N TYR A 197 0.18 -1.18 -13.34
CA TYR A 197 0.02 -0.08 -14.30
C TYR A 197 1.37 0.53 -14.68
N ARG A 198 1.44 1.16 -15.85
CA ARG A 198 2.41 2.22 -16.15
C ARG A 198 1.83 3.56 -15.72
N ALA A 199 2.67 4.55 -15.45
CA ALA A 199 2.19 5.85 -14.97
C ALA A 199 1.11 6.49 -15.87
N PRO A 200 1.25 6.52 -17.22
CA PRO A 200 0.19 7.07 -18.08
C PRO A 200 -1.11 6.25 -18.05
N GLU A 201 -1.01 4.91 -17.90
CA GLU A 201 -2.18 4.04 -17.82
C GLU A 201 -2.93 4.26 -16.50
N LEU A 202 -2.21 4.38 -15.38
CA LEU A 202 -2.80 4.67 -14.08
C LEU A 202 -3.45 6.06 -14.07
N ALA A 203 -2.78 7.07 -14.64
CA ALA A 203 -3.34 8.41 -14.75
C ALA A 203 -4.63 8.43 -15.56
N ALA A 204 -4.68 7.70 -16.69
CA ALA A 204 -5.88 7.58 -17.51
C ALA A 204 -7.01 6.82 -16.79
N ALA A 205 -6.67 5.77 -16.01
CA ALA A 205 -7.65 4.97 -15.27
C ALA A 205 -8.27 5.74 -14.08
N LEU A 206 -7.49 6.57 -13.41
CA LEU A 206 -7.94 7.32 -12.23
C LEU A 206 -8.65 8.63 -12.58
N GLY A 207 -8.19 9.36 -13.61
CA GLY A 207 -8.73 10.68 -13.94
C GLY A 207 -8.53 11.71 -12.82
N SER A 208 -9.32 12.82 -12.87
CA SER A 208 -9.34 13.84 -11.81
C SER A 208 -10.07 13.30 -10.56
N PRO A 209 -9.63 13.65 -9.34
CA PRO A 209 -8.60 14.63 -8.97
C PRO A 209 -7.17 14.06 -8.83
N TRP A 210 -6.91 12.85 -9.30
CA TRP A 210 -5.65 12.16 -9.10
C TRP A 210 -4.52 12.68 -9.98
N ARG A 211 -3.32 12.76 -9.40
CA ARG A 211 -2.07 12.95 -10.13
C ARG A 211 -1.19 11.73 -9.92
N VAL A 212 -0.54 11.26 -10.98
CA VAL A 212 0.35 10.11 -10.93
C VAL A 212 1.79 10.56 -11.08
N GLU A 213 2.62 10.17 -10.14
CA GLU A 213 4.04 10.49 -10.04
C GLU A 213 4.89 9.22 -10.11
N THR A 214 6.17 9.37 -10.37
CA THR A 214 7.16 8.28 -10.37
C THR A 214 8.25 8.59 -9.33
N PRO A 215 7.99 8.31 -8.03
CA PRO A 215 8.88 8.74 -6.93
C PRO A 215 10.23 8.02 -6.93
N ALA A 216 10.34 6.89 -7.63
CA ALA A 216 11.56 6.11 -7.77
C ALA A 216 11.46 5.23 -9.03
N PRO A 217 12.60 4.66 -9.52
CA PRO A 217 12.56 3.67 -10.59
C PRO A 217 11.56 2.54 -10.28
N PHE A 218 10.78 2.15 -11.29
CA PHE A 218 9.79 1.07 -11.23
C PHE A 218 8.65 1.28 -10.22
N ARG A 219 8.36 2.54 -9.85
CA ARG A 219 7.30 2.90 -8.92
C ARG A 219 6.36 3.94 -9.52
N VAL A 220 5.08 3.79 -9.21
CA VAL A 220 4.04 4.80 -9.43
C VAL A 220 3.47 5.21 -8.07
N LEU A 221 3.06 6.47 -7.97
CA LEU A 221 2.41 7.03 -6.81
C LEU A 221 1.22 7.86 -7.28
N ALA A 222 0.01 7.42 -7.00
CA ALA A 222 -1.18 8.22 -7.19
C ALA A 222 -1.38 9.12 -5.95
N VAL A 223 -1.58 10.40 -6.21
CA VAL A 223 -1.70 11.45 -5.18
C VAL A 223 -2.98 12.22 -5.42
N ALA A 224 -3.78 12.38 -4.38
CA ALA A 224 -4.95 13.26 -4.38
C ALA A 224 -5.13 13.90 -3.01
N ARG A 225 -6.06 14.86 -2.92
CA ARG A 225 -6.58 15.38 -1.65
C ARG A 225 -7.96 14.80 -1.40
N GLY A 226 -8.19 14.35 -0.18
CA GLY A 226 -9.49 13.93 0.29
C GLY A 226 -10.48 15.09 0.36
N GLU A 227 -11.73 14.76 0.56
CA GLU A 227 -12.78 15.76 0.75
C GLU A 227 -12.53 16.46 2.09
N ALA A 228 -12.30 17.78 2.02
CA ALA A 228 -12.28 18.59 3.25
C ALA A 228 -13.64 18.41 3.95
N GLY A 229 -13.63 17.94 5.20
CA GLY A 229 -14.85 17.89 5.98
C GLY A 229 -15.49 19.30 5.96
N ASN A 230 -16.78 19.35 5.63
CA ASN A 230 -17.58 20.56 5.89
C ASN A 230 -17.70 20.65 7.42
N ASP A 231 -16.80 21.40 8.04
CA ASP A 231 -16.96 21.92 9.39
C ASP A 231 -17.91 23.13 9.38
#